data_b468479a85096735271395ba832d0544
#
_entry.id   b468479a85096735271395ba832d0544
#
_cell.length_a   1.000
_cell.length_b   1.000
_cell.length_c   1.000
_cell.angle_alpha   90.00
_cell.angle_beta   90.00
_cell.angle_gamma   90.00
#
_symmetry.space_group_name_H-M   'P 1'
#
loop_
_entity.id
_entity.type
_entity.pdbx_description
1 polymer ?
#
loop_
_entity_poly.entity_id
_entity_poly.type
_entity_poly.pdbx_seq_one_letter_code
_entity_poly.pdbx_strand_id
1 'polypeptide(L)'
;MKTTGNTILITGGTSGIGIGLAQRFQQAGNTVIVAGRRTDLLEKIEAEHLGLRTLLLDVTDPASIAQARQTVAARYPEVNVLVNNAGIMLPEKLLDADAGSLQIAEDTVSTNLLGPIRMVYALLPHLAAKDEAVVINVSSGLAFVPLPITPTYNATKAAIHSFTEALRVQVAGTAIQVIELIPPAVRTTLMGQQDSEQAMPLEEFLTETMALLRTRPDAKEILVENVKFLRSAATDGTYDSVLAMLSGH
;
A
#
# COMPACT_ATOMS: atom_id res chain seq x y z
N MET A 1 6.37 14.91 0.59
CA MET A 1 6.40 14.91 -0.91
C MET A 1 5.60 16.06 -1.45
N LYS A 2 5.91 16.55 -2.65
CA LYS A 2 4.98 17.41 -3.41
C LYS A 2 3.77 16.57 -3.83
N THR A 3 2.57 17.16 -3.77
CA THR A 3 1.33 16.44 -4.13
C THR A 3 0.87 16.69 -5.56
N THR A 4 1.64 17.44 -6.35
CA THR A 4 1.35 17.81 -7.76
C THR A 4 2.57 17.65 -8.64
N GLY A 5 2.37 17.45 -9.95
CA GLY A 5 3.45 17.42 -10.95
C GLY A 5 4.29 16.14 -10.95
N ASN A 6 3.83 15.08 -10.28
CA ASN A 6 4.52 13.79 -10.26
C ASN A 6 3.99 12.86 -11.35
N THR A 7 4.78 11.83 -11.67
CA THR A 7 4.36 10.64 -12.40
C THR A 7 4.41 9.46 -11.44
N ILE A 8 3.23 8.94 -11.08
CA ILE A 8 3.01 8.01 -9.97
C ILE A 8 2.65 6.63 -10.50
N LEU A 9 3.38 5.59 -10.08
CA LEU A 9 3.01 4.19 -10.30
C LEU A 9 2.38 3.64 -9.02
N ILE A 10 1.15 3.12 -9.10
CA ILE A 10 0.41 2.55 -7.96
C ILE A 10 0.15 1.07 -8.21
N THR A 11 0.74 0.18 -7.41
CA THR A 11 0.46 -1.26 -7.46
C THR A 11 -0.86 -1.58 -6.75
N GLY A 12 -1.60 -2.58 -7.24
CA GLY A 12 -2.92 -2.90 -6.69
C GLY A 12 -3.93 -1.75 -6.84
N GLY A 13 -3.76 -0.94 -7.89
CA GLY A 13 -4.54 0.27 -8.13
C GLY A 13 -5.93 0.02 -8.74
N THR A 14 -6.38 -1.23 -8.91
CA THR A 14 -7.63 -1.54 -9.60
C THR A 14 -8.88 -1.54 -8.70
N SER A 15 -8.73 -1.36 -7.40
CA SER A 15 -9.85 -1.32 -6.44
C SER A 15 -9.47 -0.63 -5.13
N GLY A 16 -10.46 -0.35 -4.29
CA GLY A 16 -10.30 0.13 -2.92
C GLY A 16 -9.39 1.35 -2.78
N ILE A 17 -8.47 1.30 -1.82
CA ILE A 17 -7.53 2.41 -1.55
C ILE A 17 -6.72 2.78 -2.78
N GLY A 18 -6.27 1.78 -3.56
CA GLY A 18 -5.39 2.01 -4.70
C GLY A 18 -6.02 2.84 -5.81
N ILE A 19 -7.24 2.52 -6.25
CA ILE A 19 -7.95 3.32 -7.27
C ILE A 19 -8.36 4.68 -6.70
N GLY A 20 -8.78 4.72 -5.43
CA GLY A 20 -9.13 5.98 -4.77
C GLY A 20 -7.94 6.94 -4.71
N LEU A 21 -6.76 6.48 -4.33
CA LEU A 21 -5.53 7.28 -4.37
C LEU A 21 -5.18 7.72 -5.79
N ALA A 22 -5.33 6.81 -6.78
CA ALA A 22 -5.06 7.13 -8.18
C ALA A 22 -5.90 8.31 -8.66
N GLN A 23 -7.20 8.29 -8.38
CA GLN A 23 -8.12 9.38 -8.74
C GLN A 23 -7.77 10.68 -8.02
N ARG A 24 -7.49 10.64 -6.71
CA ARG A 24 -7.12 11.83 -5.93
C ARG A 24 -5.79 12.44 -6.39
N PHE A 25 -4.78 11.62 -6.68
CA PHE A 25 -3.53 12.11 -7.23
C PHE A 25 -3.71 12.70 -8.64
N GLN A 26 -4.51 12.07 -9.50
CA GLN A 26 -4.83 12.60 -10.83
C GLN A 26 -5.53 13.96 -10.74
N GLN A 27 -6.55 14.05 -9.88
CA GLN A 27 -7.27 15.32 -9.63
C GLN A 27 -6.35 16.43 -9.10
N ALA A 28 -5.31 16.06 -8.38
CA ALA A 28 -4.28 17.00 -7.90
C ALA A 28 -3.26 17.39 -8.98
N GLY A 29 -3.40 16.93 -10.23
CA GLY A 29 -2.52 17.33 -11.35
C GLY A 29 -1.28 16.44 -11.53
N ASN A 30 -1.35 15.18 -11.12
CA ASN A 30 -0.30 14.19 -11.37
C ASN A 30 -0.66 13.29 -12.57
N THR A 31 0.33 12.76 -13.25
CA THR A 31 0.18 11.62 -14.14
C THR A 31 0.18 10.34 -13.31
N VAL A 32 -0.85 9.50 -13.46
CA VAL A 32 -0.97 8.30 -12.63
C VAL A 32 -1.08 7.05 -13.50
N ILE A 33 -0.29 6.04 -13.14
CA ILE A 33 -0.26 4.72 -13.76
C ILE A 33 -0.78 3.72 -12.72
N VAL A 34 -1.93 3.15 -13.00
CA VAL A 34 -2.58 2.11 -12.19
C VAL A 34 -2.04 0.75 -12.61
N ALA A 35 -1.38 0.04 -11.72
CA ALA A 35 -0.88 -1.30 -11.99
C ALA A 35 -1.68 -2.38 -11.27
N GLY A 36 -1.96 -3.47 -11.98
CA GLY A 36 -2.69 -4.62 -11.47
C GLY A 36 -2.61 -5.83 -12.39
N ARG A 37 -3.08 -6.97 -11.92
CA ARG A 37 -3.01 -8.26 -12.65
C ARG A 37 -4.27 -8.61 -13.45
N ARG A 38 -5.37 -7.87 -13.26
CA ARG A 38 -6.66 -8.12 -13.93
C ARG A 38 -6.82 -7.20 -15.11
N THR A 39 -6.65 -7.76 -16.32
CA THR A 39 -6.71 -7.01 -17.58
C THR A 39 -8.07 -6.36 -17.79
N ASP A 40 -9.15 -7.08 -17.48
CA ASP A 40 -10.53 -6.58 -17.59
C ASP A 40 -10.77 -5.31 -16.76
N LEU A 41 -10.23 -5.25 -15.56
CA LEU A 41 -10.35 -4.05 -14.71
C LEU A 41 -9.43 -2.92 -15.18
N LEU A 42 -8.26 -3.23 -15.72
CA LEU A 42 -7.37 -2.21 -16.27
C LEU A 42 -8.01 -1.55 -17.50
N GLU A 43 -8.60 -2.32 -18.41
CA GLU A 43 -9.35 -1.82 -19.57
C GLU A 43 -10.55 -0.96 -19.14
N LYS A 44 -11.29 -1.41 -18.13
CA LYS A 44 -12.40 -0.64 -17.56
C LYS A 44 -11.93 0.71 -16.99
N ILE A 45 -10.82 0.72 -16.26
CA ILE A 45 -10.25 1.95 -15.69
C ILE A 45 -9.86 2.93 -16.79
N GLU A 46 -9.22 2.48 -17.87
CA GLU A 46 -8.88 3.35 -19.00
C GLU A 46 -10.11 3.95 -19.69
N ALA A 47 -11.19 3.17 -19.79
CA ALA A 47 -12.44 3.62 -20.39
C ALA A 47 -13.22 4.61 -19.51
N GLU A 48 -13.29 4.36 -18.20
CA GLU A 48 -14.13 5.13 -17.27
C GLU A 48 -13.41 6.33 -16.63
N HIS A 49 -12.07 6.29 -16.53
CA HIS A 49 -11.27 7.31 -15.87
C HIS A 49 -10.27 7.95 -16.84
N LEU A 50 -10.77 8.89 -17.65
CA LEU A 50 -9.95 9.61 -18.62
C LEU A 50 -8.69 10.20 -17.98
N GLY A 51 -7.53 9.84 -18.55
CA GLY A 51 -6.23 10.33 -18.12
C GLY A 51 -5.50 9.44 -17.10
N LEU A 52 -6.14 8.43 -16.50
CA LEU A 52 -5.42 7.36 -15.85
C LEU A 52 -4.76 6.46 -16.92
N ARG A 53 -3.53 6.05 -16.66
CA ARG A 53 -2.81 5.05 -17.46
C ARG A 53 -2.86 3.73 -16.75
N THR A 54 -2.72 2.62 -17.47
CA THR A 54 -2.68 1.31 -16.86
C THR A 54 -1.41 0.54 -17.20
N LEU A 55 -1.07 -0.42 -16.34
CA LEU A 55 0.07 -1.32 -16.51
C LEU A 55 -0.29 -2.71 -15.97
N LEU A 56 -0.19 -3.73 -16.83
CA LEU A 56 -0.32 -5.12 -16.38
C LEU A 56 0.87 -5.48 -15.49
N LEU A 57 0.59 -5.88 -14.24
CA LEU A 57 1.61 -6.21 -13.25
C LEU A 57 1.07 -7.18 -12.22
N ASP A 58 1.73 -8.33 -12.10
CA ASP A 58 1.63 -9.22 -10.95
C ASP A 58 2.87 -9.06 -10.06
N VAL A 59 2.69 -8.54 -8.86
CA VAL A 59 3.79 -8.31 -7.91
C VAL A 59 4.34 -9.61 -7.31
N THR A 60 3.66 -10.74 -7.52
CA THR A 60 4.13 -12.06 -7.07
C THR A 60 5.06 -12.71 -8.10
N ASP A 61 4.99 -12.28 -9.37
CA ASP A 61 5.76 -12.83 -10.48
C ASP A 61 7.00 -11.97 -10.80
N PRO A 62 8.23 -12.47 -10.59
CA PRO A 62 9.46 -11.76 -10.95
C PRO A 62 9.57 -11.40 -12.43
N ALA A 63 9.01 -12.21 -13.35
CA ALA A 63 9.03 -11.93 -14.77
C ALA A 63 8.12 -10.74 -15.11
N SER A 64 6.92 -10.69 -14.52
CA SER A 64 6.00 -9.56 -14.63
C SER A 64 6.63 -8.27 -14.11
N ILE A 65 7.33 -8.32 -12.98
CA ILE A 65 8.03 -7.15 -12.43
C ILE A 65 9.16 -6.68 -13.36
N ALA A 66 9.94 -7.61 -13.92
CA ALA A 66 10.99 -7.28 -14.89
C ALA A 66 10.42 -6.59 -16.13
N GLN A 67 9.30 -7.09 -16.67
CA GLN A 67 8.58 -6.48 -17.78
C GLN A 67 8.04 -5.09 -17.42
N ALA A 68 7.45 -4.93 -16.24
CA ALA A 68 6.96 -3.64 -15.75
C ALA A 68 8.09 -2.61 -15.64
N ARG A 69 9.26 -3.01 -15.11
CA ARG A 69 10.45 -2.14 -15.06
C ARG A 69 10.88 -1.67 -16.45
N GLN A 70 10.90 -2.58 -17.44
CA GLN A 70 11.23 -2.21 -18.82
C GLN A 70 10.19 -1.25 -19.41
N THR A 71 8.91 -1.50 -19.18
CA THR A 71 7.82 -0.63 -19.62
C THR A 71 7.90 0.75 -18.99
N VAL A 72 8.20 0.84 -17.70
CA VAL A 72 8.42 2.12 -17.00
C VAL A 72 9.57 2.87 -17.65
N ALA A 73 10.72 2.23 -17.86
CA ALA A 73 11.88 2.88 -18.46
C ALA A 73 11.62 3.38 -19.89
N ALA A 74 10.85 2.63 -20.68
CA ALA A 74 10.63 2.94 -22.11
C ALA A 74 9.44 3.90 -22.35
N ARG A 75 8.35 3.74 -21.60
CA ARG A 75 7.08 4.47 -21.85
C ARG A 75 6.76 5.54 -20.83
N TYR A 76 7.27 5.40 -19.62
CA TYR A 76 7.00 6.29 -18.48
C TYR A 76 8.30 6.70 -17.77
N PRO A 77 9.30 7.21 -18.52
CA PRO A 77 10.60 7.56 -17.93
C PRO A 77 10.48 8.60 -16.82
N GLU A 78 9.39 9.38 -16.77
CA GLU A 78 9.14 10.40 -15.78
C GLU A 78 8.63 9.86 -14.42
N VAL A 79 8.42 8.54 -14.29
CA VAL A 79 8.01 7.96 -13.01
C VAL A 79 8.99 8.34 -11.91
N ASN A 80 8.50 9.07 -10.92
CA ASN A 80 9.27 9.52 -9.76
C ASN A 80 8.60 9.13 -8.43
N VAL A 81 7.40 8.53 -8.47
CA VAL A 81 6.72 8.04 -7.27
C VAL A 81 6.28 6.59 -7.46
N LEU A 82 6.67 5.72 -6.52
CA LEU A 82 6.19 4.34 -6.41
C LEU A 82 5.27 4.23 -5.18
N VAL A 83 4.03 3.78 -5.38
CA VAL A 83 3.09 3.44 -4.30
C VAL A 83 2.90 1.93 -4.27
N ASN A 84 3.50 1.27 -3.29
CA ASN A 84 3.33 -0.15 -3.01
C ASN A 84 2.05 -0.34 -2.17
N ASN A 85 0.93 -0.53 -2.89
CA ASN A 85 -0.40 -0.69 -2.28
C ASN A 85 -0.97 -2.11 -2.49
N ALA A 86 -0.48 -2.88 -3.46
CA ALA A 86 -0.96 -4.24 -3.70
C ALA A 86 -0.92 -5.09 -2.41
N GLY A 87 -2.04 -5.75 -2.11
CA GLY A 87 -2.15 -6.59 -0.92
C GLY A 87 -3.42 -7.41 -0.92
N ILE A 88 -3.38 -8.51 -0.20
CA ILE A 88 -4.50 -9.41 0.09
C ILE A 88 -4.61 -9.57 1.61
N MET A 89 -5.82 -9.85 2.08
CA MET A 89 -6.12 -10.14 3.48
C MET A 89 -7.21 -11.20 3.51
N LEU A 90 -6.90 -12.36 4.05
CA LEU A 90 -7.79 -13.50 4.14
C LEU A 90 -7.75 -14.07 5.55
N PRO A 91 -8.86 -14.61 6.07
CA PRO A 91 -8.87 -15.27 7.37
C PRO A 91 -8.10 -16.61 7.31
N GLU A 92 -7.41 -16.92 8.39
CA GLU A 92 -6.63 -18.14 8.56
C GLU A 92 -7.11 -18.89 9.81
N LYS A 93 -7.19 -20.22 9.72
CA LYS A 93 -7.55 -21.10 10.84
C LYS A 93 -6.36 -21.98 11.18
N LEU A 94 -5.50 -21.53 12.08
CA LEU A 94 -4.24 -22.23 12.41
C LEU A 94 -4.45 -23.61 13.04
N LEU A 95 -5.60 -23.85 13.71
CA LEU A 95 -5.93 -25.15 14.27
C LEU A 95 -6.51 -26.12 13.22
N ASP A 96 -6.94 -25.62 12.08
CA ASP A 96 -7.38 -26.41 10.93
C ASP A 96 -6.16 -26.67 10.04
N ALA A 97 -5.47 -27.78 10.26
CA ALA A 97 -4.20 -28.13 9.58
C ALA A 97 -4.43 -28.58 8.12
N ASP A 98 -5.40 -28.03 7.40
CA ASP A 98 -5.56 -28.31 5.97
C ASP A 98 -4.51 -27.53 5.13
N ALA A 99 -4.19 -28.07 3.96
CA ALA A 99 -3.24 -27.46 3.04
C ALA A 99 -3.68 -26.08 2.54
N GLY A 100 -4.98 -25.76 2.59
CA GLY A 100 -5.54 -24.50 2.13
C GLY A 100 -5.14 -23.31 3.02
N SER A 101 -5.08 -23.50 4.33
CA SER A 101 -4.68 -22.44 5.27
C SER A 101 -3.22 -22.03 5.09
N LEU A 102 -2.31 -22.97 4.84
CA LEU A 102 -0.91 -22.66 4.56
C LEU A 102 -0.74 -21.92 3.22
N GLN A 103 -1.50 -22.29 2.19
CA GLN A 103 -1.45 -21.59 0.90
C GLN A 103 -1.88 -20.13 1.04
N ILE A 104 -2.89 -19.83 1.86
CA ILE A 104 -3.29 -18.44 2.18
C ILE A 104 -2.13 -17.66 2.78
N ALA A 105 -1.40 -18.27 3.72
CA ALA A 105 -0.23 -17.63 4.34
C ALA A 105 0.89 -17.37 3.30
N GLU A 106 1.22 -18.35 2.46
CA GLU A 106 2.25 -18.22 1.42
C GLU A 106 1.88 -17.15 0.39
N ASP A 107 0.64 -17.13 -0.08
CA ASP A 107 0.13 -16.12 -1.01
C ASP A 107 0.16 -14.71 -0.36
N THR A 108 -0.18 -14.62 0.92
CA THR A 108 -0.14 -13.37 1.68
C THR A 108 1.30 -12.87 1.81
N VAL A 109 2.26 -13.71 2.13
CA VAL A 109 3.68 -13.35 2.19
C VAL A 109 4.19 -12.93 0.81
N SER A 110 3.88 -13.69 -0.23
CA SER A 110 4.33 -13.40 -1.59
C SER A 110 3.80 -12.04 -2.09
N THR A 111 2.52 -11.76 -1.82
CA THR A 111 1.87 -10.51 -2.27
C THR A 111 2.25 -9.31 -1.41
N ASN A 112 2.08 -9.42 -0.08
CA ASN A 112 2.13 -8.27 0.81
C ASN A 112 3.54 -7.90 1.27
N LEU A 113 4.47 -8.85 1.26
CA LEU A 113 5.84 -8.64 1.71
C LEU A 113 6.83 -8.70 0.55
N LEU A 114 6.92 -9.84 -0.15
CA LEU A 114 7.88 -9.98 -1.24
C LEU A 114 7.55 -9.09 -2.43
N GLY A 115 6.27 -8.86 -2.72
CA GLY A 115 5.82 -7.96 -3.79
C GLY A 115 6.40 -6.55 -3.66
N PRO A 116 6.11 -5.81 -2.58
CA PRO A 116 6.69 -4.48 -2.35
C PRO A 116 8.22 -4.45 -2.34
N ILE A 117 8.87 -5.44 -1.72
CA ILE A 117 10.33 -5.55 -1.71
C ILE A 117 10.85 -5.67 -3.15
N ARG A 118 10.31 -6.59 -3.95
CA ARG A 118 10.69 -6.77 -5.36
C ARG A 118 10.49 -5.51 -6.19
N MET A 119 9.38 -4.79 -5.98
CA MET A 119 9.10 -3.52 -6.66
C MET A 119 10.13 -2.44 -6.29
N VAL A 120 10.51 -2.36 -5.01
CA VAL A 120 11.59 -1.45 -4.58
C VAL A 120 12.90 -1.83 -5.30
N TYR A 121 13.33 -3.08 -5.25
CA TYR A 121 14.55 -3.51 -5.94
C TYR A 121 14.53 -3.24 -7.45
N ALA A 122 13.38 -3.41 -8.10
CA ALA A 122 13.22 -3.20 -9.53
C ALA A 122 13.30 -1.71 -9.93
N LEU A 123 12.73 -0.81 -9.12
CA LEU A 123 12.55 0.60 -9.50
C LEU A 123 13.48 1.56 -8.75
N LEU A 124 14.11 1.16 -7.65
CA LEU A 124 14.98 2.03 -6.87
C LEU A 124 16.11 2.68 -7.70
N PRO A 125 16.81 1.95 -8.62
CA PRO A 125 17.81 2.58 -9.48
C PRO A 125 17.23 3.65 -10.40
N HIS A 126 16.00 3.45 -10.91
CA HIS A 126 15.30 4.42 -11.74
C HIS A 126 14.90 5.67 -10.93
N LEU A 127 14.38 5.46 -9.72
CA LEU A 127 14.00 6.54 -8.81
C LEU A 127 15.21 7.35 -8.31
N ALA A 128 16.33 6.67 -8.06
CA ALA A 128 17.57 7.33 -7.63
C ALA A 128 18.18 8.27 -8.69
N ALA A 129 17.81 8.11 -9.96
CA ALA A 129 18.24 8.98 -11.04
C ALA A 129 17.35 10.23 -11.21
N LYS A 130 16.34 10.42 -10.33
CA LYS A 130 15.44 11.57 -10.36
C LYS A 130 15.93 12.65 -9.38
N ASP A 131 15.65 13.93 -9.71
CA ASP A 131 15.91 15.05 -8.82
C ASP A 131 15.07 15.01 -7.55
N GLU A 132 13.87 14.46 -7.64
CA GLU A 132 12.95 14.21 -6.52
C GLU A 132 12.23 12.89 -6.76
N ALA A 133 12.28 11.96 -5.81
CA ALA A 133 11.57 10.69 -5.90
C ALA A 133 10.93 10.30 -4.56
N VAL A 134 9.88 9.50 -4.62
CA VAL A 134 9.16 9.03 -3.43
C VAL A 134 8.84 7.54 -3.54
N VAL A 135 9.03 6.81 -2.46
CA VAL A 135 8.47 5.48 -2.25
C VAL A 135 7.43 5.56 -1.14
N ILE A 136 6.20 5.18 -1.43
CA ILE A 136 5.13 5.06 -0.43
C ILE A 136 4.83 3.57 -0.26
N ASN A 137 5.06 3.04 0.94
CA ASN A 137 4.66 1.68 1.30
C ASN A 137 3.36 1.74 2.12
N VAL A 138 2.35 0.99 1.69
CA VAL A 138 1.07 0.88 2.41
C VAL A 138 1.14 -0.29 3.37
N SER A 139 1.30 0.02 4.66
CA SER A 139 1.24 -0.96 5.75
C SER A 139 -0.18 -1.11 6.30
N SER A 140 -0.37 -1.10 7.59
CA SER A 140 -1.68 -1.17 8.27
C SER A 140 -1.52 -0.84 9.75
N GLY A 141 -2.58 -0.38 10.42
CA GLY A 141 -2.65 -0.36 11.88
C GLY A 141 -2.43 -1.74 12.50
N LEU A 142 -2.77 -2.82 11.77
CA LEU A 142 -2.56 -4.20 12.20
C LEU A 142 -1.06 -4.64 12.19
N ALA A 143 -0.15 -3.78 11.77
CA ALA A 143 1.28 -3.95 11.96
C ALA A 143 1.70 -3.76 13.44
N PHE A 144 0.87 -3.07 14.23
CA PHE A 144 1.17 -2.65 15.61
C PHE A 144 0.35 -3.41 16.65
N VAL A 145 -0.93 -3.69 16.36
CA VAL A 145 -1.78 -4.57 17.17
C VAL A 145 -2.46 -5.57 16.23
N PRO A 146 -2.20 -6.89 16.36
CA PRO A 146 -2.68 -7.88 15.41
C PRO A 146 -4.16 -8.19 15.56
N LEU A 147 -4.84 -8.43 14.45
CA LEU A 147 -6.16 -9.03 14.38
C LEU A 147 -6.00 -10.56 14.36
N PRO A 148 -6.50 -11.32 15.35
CA PRO A 148 -6.18 -12.75 15.50
C PRO A 148 -6.57 -13.63 14.31
N ILE A 149 -7.63 -13.28 13.57
CA ILE A 149 -8.12 -14.07 12.44
C ILE A 149 -7.27 -13.93 11.17
N THR A 150 -6.29 -13.03 11.14
CA THR A 150 -5.43 -12.79 9.97
C THR A 150 -3.94 -12.73 10.36
N PRO A 151 -3.40 -13.78 11.01
CA PRO A 151 -2.06 -13.73 11.61
C PRO A 151 -0.95 -13.43 10.61
N THR A 152 -0.97 -14.05 9.43
CA THR A 152 0.06 -13.81 8.42
C THR A 152 -0.04 -12.42 7.80
N TYR A 153 -1.25 -11.91 7.59
CA TYR A 153 -1.43 -10.52 7.14
C TYR A 153 -0.75 -9.53 8.11
N ASN A 154 -1.05 -9.65 9.40
CA ASN A 154 -0.46 -8.79 10.43
C ASN A 154 1.07 -8.85 10.41
N ALA A 155 1.62 -10.08 10.33
CA ALA A 155 3.06 -10.31 10.25
C ALA A 155 3.68 -9.65 9.02
N THR A 156 3.04 -9.75 7.83
CA THR A 156 3.53 -9.07 6.62
C THR A 156 3.51 -7.56 6.75
N LYS A 157 2.50 -6.98 7.41
CA LYS A 157 2.39 -5.53 7.61
C LYS A 157 3.41 -5.01 8.63
N ALA A 158 3.69 -5.76 9.69
CA ALA A 158 4.78 -5.48 10.61
C ALA A 158 6.16 -5.57 9.91
N ALA A 159 6.36 -6.56 9.05
CA ALA A 159 7.58 -6.70 8.26
C ALA A 159 7.76 -5.53 7.26
N ILE A 160 6.70 -5.05 6.61
CA ILE A 160 6.75 -3.88 5.71
C ILE A 160 7.03 -2.60 6.49
N HIS A 161 6.49 -2.42 7.70
CA HIS A 161 6.86 -1.32 8.58
C HIS A 161 8.38 -1.32 8.83
N SER A 162 8.94 -2.43 9.31
CA SER A 162 10.38 -2.57 9.56
C SER A 162 11.22 -2.36 8.30
N PHE A 163 10.81 -2.95 7.15
CA PHE A 163 11.48 -2.74 5.87
C PHE A 163 11.48 -1.28 5.44
N THR A 164 10.36 -0.57 5.66
CA THR A 164 10.23 0.86 5.31
C THR A 164 11.16 1.73 6.13
N GLU A 165 11.32 1.44 7.41
CA GLU A 165 12.29 2.14 8.27
C GLU A 165 13.74 1.91 7.80
N ALA A 166 14.10 0.64 7.52
CA ALA A 166 15.42 0.30 7.03
C ALA A 166 15.72 0.93 5.65
N LEU A 167 14.75 0.89 4.73
CA LEU A 167 14.87 1.53 3.42
C LEU A 167 15.12 3.04 3.55
N ARG A 168 14.42 3.71 4.43
CA ARG A 168 14.57 5.15 4.69
C ARG A 168 16.00 5.49 5.09
N VAL A 169 16.62 4.65 5.91
CA VAL A 169 18.02 4.83 6.33
C VAL A 169 18.99 4.56 5.16
N GLN A 170 18.74 3.50 4.38
CA GLN A 170 19.62 3.14 3.25
C GLN A 170 19.63 4.20 2.14
N VAL A 171 18.51 4.88 1.89
CA VAL A 171 18.45 5.93 0.87
C VAL A 171 18.72 7.33 1.43
N ALA A 172 19.07 7.46 2.71
CA ALA A 172 19.43 8.74 3.30
C ALA A 172 20.59 9.38 2.54
N GLY A 173 20.47 10.68 2.24
CA GLY A 173 21.44 11.40 1.41
C GLY A 173 21.19 11.30 -0.10
N THR A 174 20.17 10.57 -0.54
CA THR A 174 19.66 10.63 -1.92
C THR A 174 18.44 11.56 -2.03
N ALA A 175 17.94 11.77 -3.24
CA ALA A 175 16.71 12.53 -3.49
C ALA A 175 15.42 11.72 -3.23
N ILE A 176 15.52 10.51 -2.65
CA ILE A 176 14.39 9.63 -2.42
C ILE A 176 13.82 9.84 -1.03
N GLN A 177 12.54 10.24 -0.96
CA GLN A 177 11.76 10.22 0.27
C GLN A 177 11.04 8.88 0.42
N VAL A 178 11.03 8.31 1.64
CA VAL A 178 10.31 7.07 1.95
C VAL A 178 9.22 7.36 2.97
N ILE A 179 7.99 7.15 2.57
CA ILE A 179 6.78 7.39 3.36
C ILE A 179 6.09 6.06 3.63
N GLU A 180 5.58 5.88 4.83
CA GLU A 180 4.66 4.81 5.18
C GLU A 180 3.25 5.38 5.29
N LEU A 181 2.32 4.83 4.51
CA LEU A 181 0.89 5.09 4.67
C LEU A 181 0.31 3.96 5.52
N ILE A 182 -0.30 4.32 6.65
CA ILE A 182 -0.80 3.36 7.65
C ILE A 182 -2.33 3.46 7.74
N PRO A 183 -3.09 2.66 6.97
CA PRO A 183 -4.55 2.67 7.04
C PRO A 183 -5.09 1.99 8.31
N PRO A 184 -6.24 2.46 8.84
CA PRO A 184 -7.13 1.66 9.71
C PRO A 184 -7.89 0.62 8.87
N ALA A 185 -8.92 -0.02 9.46
CA ALA A 185 -9.96 -0.68 8.67
C ALA A 185 -10.67 0.38 7.80
N VAL A 186 -10.71 0.16 6.48
CA VAL A 186 -11.32 1.07 5.50
C VAL A 186 -12.39 0.32 4.71
N ARG A 187 -13.54 0.93 4.46
CA ARG A 187 -14.66 0.37 3.69
C ARG A 187 -14.24 0.11 2.24
N THR A 188 -13.78 -1.11 1.99
CA THR A 188 -13.36 -1.61 0.69
C THR A 188 -13.77 -3.08 0.57
N THR A 189 -13.57 -3.68 -0.60
CA THR A 189 -13.81 -5.12 -0.80
C THR A 189 -12.78 -6.02 -0.11
N LEU A 190 -11.71 -5.44 0.45
CA LEU A 190 -10.74 -6.21 1.25
C LEU A 190 -11.43 -6.76 2.50
N MET A 191 -11.36 -8.07 2.72
CA MET A 191 -12.08 -8.76 3.81
C MET A 191 -13.62 -8.52 3.83
N GLY A 192 -14.23 -8.12 2.70
CA GLY A 192 -15.67 -7.87 2.65
C GLY A 192 -16.13 -6.68 3.51
N GLN A 193 -15.26 -5.71 3.75
CA GLN A 193 -15.53 -4.57 4.65
C GLN A 193 -16.31 -3.42 4.00
N GLN A 194 -16.76 -3.56 2.74
CA GLN A 194 -17.46 -2.49 2.02
C GLN A 194 -18.68 -1.95 2.76
N ASP A 195 -19.37 -2.79 3.53
CA ASP A 195 -20.59 -2.46 4.28
C ASP A 195 -20.37 -2.39 5.80
N SER A 196 -19.12 -2.46 6.27
CA SER A 196 -18.81 -2.44 7.71
C SER A 196 -18.99 -1.03 8.28
N GLU A 197 -19.86 -0.90 9.29
CA GLU A 197 -20.02 0.35 10.03
C GLU A 197 -18.81 0.71 10.90
N GLN A 198 -18.00 -0.29 11.26
CA GLN A 198 -16.80 -0.11 12.08
C GLN A 198 -15.58 0.34 11.25
N ALA A 199 -15.62 0.14 9.94
CA ALA A 199 -14.55 0.57 9.05
C ALA A 199 -14.75 2.03 8.63
N MET A 200 -13.66 2.77 8.54
CA MET A 200 -13.65 4.17 8.07
C MET A 200 -14.16 4.26 6.63
N PRO A 201 -15.09 5.17 6.29
CA PRO A 201 -15.47 5.40 4.91
C PRO A 201 -14.27 5.69 4.00
N LEU A 202 -14.22 5.07 2.82
CA LEU A 202 -13.09 5.23 1.89
C LEU A 202 -12.83 6.68 1.53
N GLU A 203 -13.88 7.45 1.24
CA GLU A 203 -13.77 8.86 0.85
C GLU A 203 -13.19 9.74 1.98
N GLU A 204 -13.54 9.48 3.24
CA GLU A 204 -12.98 10.16 4.40
C GLU A 204 -11.50 9.83 4.56
N PHE A 205 -11.15 8.54 4.46
CA PHE A 205 -9.76 8.08 4.50
C PHE A 205 -8.89 8.76 3.42
N LEU A 206 -9.38 8.78 2.18
CA LEU A 206 -8.66 9.39 1.06
C LEU A 206 -8.51 10.90 1.25
N THR A 207 -9.56 11.57 1.71
CA THR A 207 -9.55 13.02 1.95
C THR A 207 -8.53 13.39 3.01
N GLU A 208 -8.53 12.69 4.15
CA GLU A 208 -7.58 12.94 5.22
C GLU A 208 -6.13 12.59 4.80
N THR A 209 -5.95 11.46 4.10
CA THR A 209 -4.63 11.06 3.55
C THR A 209 -4.05 12.14 2.66
N MET A 210 -4.81 12.66 1.69
CA MET A 210 -4.35 13.71 0.79
C MET A 210 -4.08 15.03 1.52
N ALA A 211 -4.88 15.36 2.52
CA ALA A 211 -4.65 16.54 3.37
C ALA A 211 -3.33 16.40 4.16
N LEU A 212 -3.07 15.24 4.74
CA LEU A 212 -1.83 14.97 5.48
C LEU A 212 -0.59 15.01 4.57
N LEU A 213 -0.65 14.40 3.39
CA LEU A 213 0.44 14.45 2.39
C LEU A 213 0.76 15.91 1.99
N ARG A 214 -0.26 16.77 1.86
CA ARG A 214 -0.09 18.17 1.50
C ARG A 214 0.46 19.01 2.65
N THR A 215 -0.05 18.82 3.87
CA THR A 215 0.29 19.67 5.04
C THR A 215 1.55 19.22 5.76
N ARG A 216 1.98 17.98 5.52
CA ARG A 216 3.18 17.38 6.13
C ARG A 216 4.10 16.79 5.05
N PRO A 217 4.70 17.61 4.18
CA PRO A 217 5.49 17.11 3.03
C PRO A 217 6.68 16.24 3.45
N ASP A 218 7.22 16.42 4.65
CA ASP A 218 8.38 15.68 5.17
C ASP A 218 7.99 14.54 6.11
N ALA A 219 6.68 14.19 6.19
CA ALA A 219 6.23 13.12 7.06
C ALA A 219 6.85 11.77 6.67
N LYS A 220 7.27 11.03 7.68
CA LYS A 220 7.73 9.64 7.54
C LYS A 220 6.56 8.65 7.54
N GLU A 221 5.50 8.98 8.27
CA GLU A 221 4.27 8.20 8.40
C GLU A 221 3.06 9.10 8.14
N ILE A 222 2.11 8.60 7.38
CA ILE A 222 0.80 9.21 7.17
C ILE A 222 -0.21 8.42 7.99
N LEU A 223 -0.71 9.05 9.03
CA LEU A 223 -1.62 8.47 10.04
C LEU A 223 -2.91 9.28 10.06
N VAL A 224 -3.98 8.73 9.51
CA VAL A 224 -5.32 9.27 9.72
C VAL A 224 -5.74 9.09 11.18
N GLU A 225 -6.68 9.91 11.67
CA GLU A 225 -7.06 9.89 13.10
C GLU A 225 -7.45 8.49 13.56
N ASN A 226 -8.26 7.79 12.76
CA ASN A 226 -8.80 6.47 13.08
C ASN A 226 -7.77 5.35 13.24
N VAL A 227 -6.50 5.54 12.88
CA VAL A 227 -5.46 4.50 13.05
C VAL A 227 -4.56 4.75 14.25
N LYS A 228 -4.59 5.94 14.84
CA LYS A 228 -3.64 6.33 15.88
C LYS A 228 -3.70 5.44 17.10
N PHE A 229 -4.89 5.00 17.50
CA PHE A 229 -5.07 4.10 18.65
C PHE A 229 -4.36 2.75 18.46
N LEU A 230 -4.26 2.24 17.22
CA LEU A 230 -3.48 1.04 16.90
C LEU A 230 -1.98 1.36 16.87
N ARG A 231 -1.60 2.45 16.16
CA ARG A 231 -0.20 2.83 15.98
C ARG A 231 0.50 3.12 17.31
N SER A 232 -0.20 3.76 18.24
CA SER A 232 0.37 4.19 19.51
C SER A 232 0.11 3.25 20.68
N ALA A 233 -0.63 2.14 20.48
CA ALA A 233 -1.08 1.27 21.57
C ALA A 233 0.05 0.81 22.51
N ALA A 234 1.22 0.46 21.99
CA ALA A 234 2.35 0.04 22.80
C ALA A 234 2.96 1.19 23.61
N THR A 235 3.09 2.38 23.01
CA THR A 235 3.65 3.57 23.68
C THR A 235 2.70 4.16 24.71
N ASP A 236 1.39 4.06 24.46
CA ASP A 236 0.34 4.58 25.32
C ASP A 236 -0.05 3.59 26.45
N GLY A 237 0.54 2.39 26.45
CA GLY A 237 0.24 1.34 27.44
C GLY A 237 -1.15 0.71 27.29
N THR A 238 -1.78 0.86 26.12
CA THR A 238 -3.15 0.35 25.83
C THR A 238 -3.14 -0.93 24.98
N TYR A 239 -1.96 -1.51 24.71
CA TYR A 239 -1.80 -2.64 23.80
C TYR A 239 -2.74 -3.82 24.15
N ASP A 240 -2.75 -4.27 25.43
CA ASP A 240 -3.54 -5.42 25.83
C ASP A 240 -5.06 -5.17 25.70
N SER A 241 -5.52 -3.96 26.01
CA SER A 241 -6.94 -3.60 25.86
C SER A 241 -7.36 -3.51 24.39
N VAL A 242 -6.49 -2.98 23.53
CA VAL A 242 -6.75 -2.92 22.08
C VAL A 242 -6.71 -4.32 21.46
N LEU A 243 -5.77 -5.17 21.87
CA LEU A 243 -5.72 -6.56 21.42
C LEU A 243 -6.97 -7.34 21.86
N ALA A 244 -7.43 -7.18 23.09
CA ALA A 244 -8.68 -7.79 23.58
C ALA A 244 -9.89 -7.32 22.76
N MET A 245 -10.00 -6.03 22.47
CA MET A 245 -11.05 -5.46 21.61
C MET A 245 -11.04 -6.09 20.21
N LEU A 246 -9.87 -6.24 19.57
CA LEU A 246 -9.74 -6.86 18.26
C LEU A 246 -10.02 -8.37 18.28
N SER A 247 -9.88 -9.00 19.43
CA SER A 247 -10.11 -10.44 19.63
C SER A 247 -11.59 -10.78 19.91
N GLY A 248 -12.45 -9.77 20.09
CA GLY A 248 -13.85 -9.97 20.42
C GLY A 248 -14.09 -10.38 21.89
N HIS A 249 -13.18 -10.03 22.79
CA HIS A 249 -13.22 -10.31 24.24
C HIS A 249 -13.37 -9.03 25.05
#